data_fdecc77e83d992278f16592c2d3f2653
#
_entry.id   fdecc77e83d992278f16592c2d3f2653
#
_cell.length_a   1.000
_cell.length_b   1.000
_cell.length_c   1.000
_cell.angle_alpha   90.00
_cell.angle_beta   90.00
_cell.angle_gamma   90.00
#
_symmetry.space_group_name_H-M   'P 1'
#
loop_
_entity.id
_entity.type
_entity.pdbx_description
1 polymer ?
#
loop_
_entity_poly.entity_id
_entity_poly.type
_entity_poly.pdbx_seq_one_letter_code
_entity_poly.pdbx_strand_id
1 'polypeptide(L)'
;MTRQPTSSSGASGQTPPVEERLAGRLAAGAPPREAPARTAAVTALHELGRLDLAIYRAIAETPTPTLDRPLRRLSDAADLSRLWIAIAAAMTAGGREGRRAASTGLAAVALDSALVNIGFKFAARRARPDWDAAGVPDHRRVPMPHSASFPSGHAASAFAFATAVAQSAPGAAAPLLMLAGTVGYSRVHTGVHYPGDVVIGSLIGATVGRLVGSSLARLWRRTP
;
A
#
# COMPACT_ATOMS: atom_id res chain seq x y z
N MET A 1 -38.62 -45.34 -36.62
CA MET A 1 -37.29 -45.42 -35.96
C MET A 1 -36.46 -44.24 -36.43
N THR A 2 -36.62 -43.07 -35.77
CA THR A 2 -36.03 -41.80 -36.20
C THR A 2 -35.12 -41.31 -35.08
N ARG A 3 -33.80 -41.31 -35.31
CA ARG A 3 -32.82 -40.83 -34.39
C ARG A 3 -32.74 -39.30 -34.45
N GLN A 4 -32.90 -38.63 -33.32
CA GLN A 4 -32.60 -37.23 -33.16
C GLN A 4 -31.07 -37.03 -32.95
N PRO A 5 -30.45 -36.01 -33.53
CA PRO A 5 -29.08 -35.66 -33.25
C PRO A 5 -29.01 -34.83 -31.96
N THR A 6 -28.14 -35.27 -31.02
CA THR A 6 -27.78 -34.52 -29.82
C THR A 6 -26.81 -33.41 -30.20
N SER A 7 -27.23 -32.15 -30.08
CA SER A 7 -26.36 -30.99 -30.18
C SER A 7 -25.57 -30.82 -28.86
N SER A 8 -24.32 -31.19 -28.87
CA SER A 8 -23.36 -30.80 -27.80
C SER A 8 -22.99 -29.33 -27.99
N SER A 9 -23.60 -28.44 -27.22
CA SER A 9 -23.19 -27.07 -27.07
C SER A 9 -21.91 -27.06 -26.25
N GLY A 10 -20.75 -26.89 -26.90
CA GLY A 10 -19.48 -26.62 -26.28
C GLY A 10 -19.49 -25.21 -25.69
N ALA A 11 -19.69 -25.12 -24.38
CA ALA A 11 -19.47 -23.88 -23.66
C ALA A 11 -17.97 -23.55 -23.70
N SER A 12 -17.60 -22.58 -24.52
CA SER A 12 -16.24 -22.00 -24.51
C SER A 12 -16.00 -21.36 -23.15
N GLY A 13 -15.11 -21.96 -22.36
CA GLY A 13 -14.74 -21.51 -21.02
C GLY A 13 -13.90 -20.22 -21.07
N GLN A 14 -14.48 -19.12 -21.54
CA GLN A 14 -13.86 -17.81 -21.40
C GLN A 14 -14.08 -17.30 -19.97
N THR A 15 -13.00 -17.12 -19.24
CA THR A 15 -13.04 -16.48 -17.94
C THR A 15 -13.57 -15.05 -18.11
N PRO A 16 -14.64 -14.64 -17.43
CA PRO A 16 -15.20 -13.30 -17.60
C PRO A 16 -14.21 -12.21 -17.25
N PRO A 17 -14.35 -11.00 -17.83
CA PRO A 17 -13.50 -9.84 -17.56
C PRO A 17 -13.36 -9.56 -16.07
N VAL A 18 -12.22 -8.98 -15.64
CA VAL A 18 -11.92 -8.68 -14.24
C VAL A 18 -13.03 -7.83 -13.60
N GLU A 19 -13.57 -6.86 -14.35
CA GLU A 19 -14.65 -5.97 -13.92
C GLU A 19 -15.94 -6.74 -13.58
N GLU A 20 -16.29 -7.70 -14.41
CA GLU A 20 -17.52 -8.51 -14.23
C GLU A 20 -17.36 -9.47 -13.04
N ARG A 21 -16.17 -10.04 -12.84
CA ARG A 21 -15.84 -10.86 -11.67
C ARG A 21 -15.85 -10.03 -10.38
N LEU A 22 -15.35 -8.78 -10.43
CA LEU A 22 -15.36 -7.86 -9.31
C LEU A 22 -16.79 -7.43 -8.96
N ALA A 23 -17.58 -7.01 -9.97
CA ALA A 23 -18.97 -6.63 -9.80
C ALA A 23 -19.83 -7.79 -9.26
N GLY A 24 -19.65 -9.00 -9.77
CA GLY A 24 -20.34 -10.19 -9.26
C GLY A 24 -19.99 -10.53 -7.81
N ARG A 25 -18.72 -10.37 -7.42
CA ARG A 25 -18.28 -10.58 -6.02
C ARG A 25 -18.80 -9.51 -5.07
N LEU A 26 -18.95 -8.26 -5.52
CA LEU A 26 -19.53 -7.16 -4.75
C LEU A 26 -21.06 -7.30 -4.62
N ALA A 27 -21.74 -7.67 -5.70
CA ALA A 27 -23.20 -7.85 -5.71
C ALA A 27 -23.69 -9.02 -4.84
N ALA A 28 -22.91 -10.11 -4.76
CA ALA A 28 -23.25 -11.29 -3.95
C ALA A 28 -23.26 -11.04 -2.42
N GLY A 29 -22.96 -9.84 -1.96
CA GLY A 29 -22.83 -9.49 -0.55
C GLY A 29 -23.57 -8.25 -0.08
N ALA A 30 -24.49 -7.70 -0.88
CA ALA A 30 -25.27 -6.54 -0.46
C ALA A 30 -26.14 -6.86 0.77
N PRO A 31 -26.04 -6.10 1.87
CA PRO A 31 -26.80 -6.34 3.10
C PRO A 31 -28.28 -5.98 2.94
N PRO A 32 -29.18 -6.57 3.75
CA PRO A 32 -30.56 -6.12 3.86
C PRO A 32 -30.66 -4.66 4.30
N ARG A 33 -31.64 -3.93 3.79
CA ARG A 33 -31.77 -2.46 3.89
C ARG A 33 -32.01 -1.85 5.28
N GLU A 34 -32.19 -2.63 6.35
CA GLU A 34 -32.58 -2.12 7.67
C GLU A 34 -31.81 -2.77 8.81
N ALA A 35 -30.51 -2.50 8.90
CA ALA A 35 -29.71 -2.96 10.03
C ALA A 35 -29.45 -1.82 11.03
N PRO A 36 -29.54 -2.04 12.38
CA PRO A 36 -29.15 -1.04 13.36
C PRO A 36 -27.70 -0.59 13.15
N ALA A 37 -27.37 0.65 13.47
CA ALA A 37 -26.10 1.31 13.12
C ALA A 37 -24.85 0.45 13.44
N ARG A 38 -24.88 -0.34 14.49
CA ARG A 38 -23.81 -1.26 14.88
C ARG A 38 -23.64 -2.41 13.88
N THR A 39 -24.74 -2.96 13.37
CA THR A 39 -24.77 -4.01 12.35
C THR A 39 -24.33 -3.44 11.00
N ALA A 40 -24.72 -2.21 10.68
CA ALA A 40 -24.31 -1.52 9.46
C ALA A 40 -22.78 -1.28 9.42
N ALA A 41 -22.18 -0.88 10.55
CA ALA A 41 -20.72 -0.70 10.64
C ALA A 41 -19.96 -2.02 10.46
N VAL A 42 -20.42 -3.10 11.10
CA VAL A 42 -19.80 -4.44 10.95
C VAL A 42 -19.93 -4.93 9.50
N THR A 43 -21.09 -4.73 8.89
CA THR A 43 -21.31 -5.09 7.49
C THR A 43 -20.40 -4.28 6.56
N ALA A 44 -20.28 -2.97 6.77
CA ALA A 44 -19.38 -2.12 5.99
C ALA A 44 -17.90 -2.56 6.10
N LEU A 45 -17.45 -2.95 7.30
CA LEU A 45 -16.09 -3.49 7.50
C LEU A 45 -15.88 -4.82 6.76
N HIS A 46 -16.88 -5.71 6.76
CA HIS A 46 -16.82 -6.94 5.98
C HIS A 46 -16.77 -6.68 4.48
N GLU A 47 -17.58 -5.75 3.97
CA GLU A 47 -17.56 -5.37 2.55
C GLU A 47 -16.22 -4.75 2.14
N LEU A 48 -15.64 -3.87 2.97
CA LEU A 48 -14.30 -3.33 2.75
C LEU A 48 -13.25 -4.43 2.73
N GLY A 49 -13.34 -5.42 3.61
CA GLY A 49 -12.44 -6.58 3.63
C GLY A 49 -12.56 -7.44 2.37
N ARG A 50 -13.79 -7.62 1.85
CA ARG A 50 -14.05 -8.35 0.59
C ARG A 50 -13.50 -7.60 -0.62
N LEU A 51 -13.71 -6.29 -0.68
CA LEU A 51 -13.16 -5.42 -1.71
C LEU A 51 -11.63 -5.46 -1.71
N ASP A 52 -11.04 -5.35 -0.53
CA ASP A 52 -9.59 -5.41 -0.31
C ASP A 52 -8.98 -6.71 -0.86
N LEU A 53 -9.60 -7.84 -0.54
CA LEU A 53 -9.20 -9.15 -1.06
C LEU A 53 -9.43 -9.27 -2.57
N ALA A 54 -10.51 -8.72 -3.10
CA ALA A 54 -10.81 -8.77 -4.52
C ALA A 54 -9.79 -7.98 -5.35
N ILE A 55 -9.42 -6.76 -4.90
CA ILE A 55 -8.38 -5.94 -5.55
C ILE A 55 -7.02 -6.64 -5.45
N TYR A 56 -6.68 -7.19 -4.28
CA TYR A 56 -5.43 -7.93 -4.09
C TYR A 56 -5.30 -9.09 -5.10
N ARG A 57 -6.36 -9.93 -5.23
CA ARG A 57 -6.36 -11.05 -6.18
C ARG A 57 -6.29 -10.58 -7.63
N ALA A 58 -7.02 -9.51 -7.98
CA ALA A 58 -6.96 -8.96 -9.33
C ALA A 58 -5.54 -8.51 -9.71
N ILE A 59 -4.79 -7.89 -8.77
CA ILE A 59 -3.39 -7.52 -8.97
C ILE A 59 -2.49 -8.76 -9.09
N ALA A 60 -2.69 -9.77 -8.25
CA ALA A 60 -1.92 -11.01 -8.29
C ALA A 60 -2.10 -11.77 -9.62
N GLU A 61 -3.33 -11.85 -10.10
CA GLU A 61 -3.72 -12.55 -11.33
C GLU A 61 -3.32 -11.80 -12.62
N THR A 62 -3.05 -10.47 -12.54
CA THR A 62 -2.72 -9.66 -13.72
C THR A 62 -1.26 -9.85 -14.10
N PRO A 63 -0.92 -10.35 -15.31
CA PRO A 63 0.48 -10.50 -15.75
C PRO A 63 1.13 -9.13 -16.00
N THR A 64 2.27 -8.88 -15.37
CA THR A 64 3.03 -7.63 -15.54
C THR A 64 4.54 -7.90 -15.69
N PRO A 65 4.98 -8.67 -16.70
CA PRO A 65 6.34 -9.16 -16.78
C PRO A 65 7.39 -8.05 -16.83
N THR A 66 7.05 -6.88 -17.37
CA THR A 66 7.94 -5.71 -17.43
C THR A 66 8.09 -5.00 -16.08
N LEU A 67 7.08 -5.09 -15.20
CA LEU A 67 7.05 -4.43 -13.89
C LEU A 67 7.50 -5.33 -12.74
N ASP A 68 7.43 -6.65 -12.89
CA ASP A 68 7.68 -7.60 -11.82
C ASP A 68 9.06 -7.41 -11.18
N ARG A 69 10.11 -7.39 -11.99
CA ARG A 69 11.48 -7.22 -11.50
C ARG A 69 11.75 -5.80 -10.93
N PRO A 70 11.37 -4.68 -11.60
CA PRO A 70 11.50 -3.35 -11.02
C PRO A 70 10.77 -3.17 -9.70
N LEU A 71 9.51 -3.58 -9.59
CA LEU A 71 8.70 -3.44 -8.37
C LEU A 71 9.24 -4.29 -7.22
N ARG A 72 9.68 -5.52 -7.50
CA ARG A 72 10.34 -6.35 -6.51
C ARG A 72 11.61 -5.68 -5.96
N ARG A 73 12.49 -5.18 -6.84
CA ARG A 73 13.71 -4.48 -6.43
C ARG A 73 13.41 -3.21 -5.63
N LEU A 74 12.38 -2.46 -6.01
CA LEU A 74 11.94 -1.28 -5.27
C LEU A 74 11.42 -1.66 -3.88
N SER A 75 10.65 -2.73 -3.78
CA SER A 75 10.17 -3.29 -2.53
C SER A 75 11.33 -3.65 -1.59
N ASP A 76 12.35 -4.35 -2.11
CA ASP A 76 13.56 -4.71 -1.36
C ASP A 76 14.39 -3.48 -0.95
N ALA A 77 14.53 -2.49 -1.85
CA ALA A 77 15.28 -1.27 -1.57
C ALA A 77 14.63 -0.40 -0.48
N ALA A 78 13.30 -0.47 -0.36
CA ALA A 78 12.55 0.25 0.67
C ALA A 78 12.61 -0.42 2.05
N ASP A 79 13.14 -1.64 2.15
CA ASP A 79 13.28 -2.35 3.42
C ASP A 79 14.20 -1.57 4.39
N LEU A 80 13.83 -1.60 5.67
CA LEU A 80 14.55 -0.90 6.75
C LEU A 80 14.79 0.60 6.46
N SER A 81 13.90 1.21 5.71
CA SER A 81 13.98 2.63 5.30
C SER A 81 15.24 2.98 4.49
N ARG A 82 15.99 2.01 3.95
CA ARG A 82 17.25 2.22 3.21
C ARG A 82 17.10 3.20 2.06
N LEU A 83 16.02 3.10 1.30
CA LEU A 83 15.71 4.00 0.19
C LEU A 83 15.61 5.45 0.67
N TRP A 84 14.90 5.69 1.77
CA TRP A 84 14.69 7.04 2.30
C TRP A 84 15.96 7.61 2.91
N ILE A 85 16.79 6.77 3.55
CA ILE A 85 18.12 7.16 4.05
C ILE A 85 19.03 7.54 2.88
N ALA A 86 19.06 6.77 1.79
CA ALA A 86 19.85 7.06 0.61
C ALA A 86 19.41 8.38 -0.07
N ILE A 87 18.11 8.60 -0.22
CA ILE A 87 17.57 9.86 -0.76
C ILE A 87 17.94 11.03 0.15
N ALA A 88 17.77 10.89 1.47
CA ALA A 88 18.15 11.92 2.43
C ALA A 88 19.63 12.26 2.33
N ALA A 89 20.51 11.25 2.22
CA ALA A 89 21.94 11.45 2.02
C ALA A 89 22.23 12.23 0.74
N ALA A 90 21.62 11.85 -0.37
CA ALA A 90 21.77 12.58 -1.64
C ALA A 90 21.28 14.03 -1.55
N MET A 91 20.18 14.29 -0.84
CA MET A 91 19.66 15.65 -0.63
C MET A 91 20.64 16.55 0.12
N THR A 92 21.56 16.01 0.93
CA THR A 92 22.54 16.82 1.65
C THR A 92 23.49 17.60 0.71
N ALA A 93 23.68 17.12 -0.52
CA ALA A 93 24.44 17.80 -1.56
C ALA A 93 23.80 19.15 -1.98
N GLY A 94 22.51 19.35 -1.74
CA GLY A 94 21.79 20.62 -1.93
C GLY A 94 22.07 21.68 -0.85
N GLY A 95 23.18 21.56 -0.11
CA GLY A 95 23.62 22.54 0.87
C GLY A 95 22.71 22.59 2.12
N ARG A 96 22.51 23.81 2.67
CA ARG A 96 21.75 24.00 3.93
C ARG A 96 20.29 23.58 3.79
N GLU A 97 19.66 23.92 2.68
CA GLU A 97 18.25 23.58 2.42
C GLU A 97 18.05 22.08 2.23
N GLY A 98 18.92 21.44 1.45
CA GLY A 98 18.90 19.99 1.28
C GLY A 98 19.10 19.23 2.59
N ARG A 99 20.04 19.68 3.45
CA ARG A 99 20.23 19.08 4.79
C ARG A 99 19.02 19.26 5.69
N ARG A 100 18.37 20.42 5.67
CA ARG A 100 17.12 20.66 6.40
C ARG A 100 15.99 19.75 5.94
N ALA A 101 15.79 19.63 4.63
CA ALA A 101 14.78 18.74 4.08
C ALA A 101 15.07 17.26 4.39
N ALA A 102 16.32 16.83 4.25
CA ALA A 102 16.76 15.48 4.60
C ALA A 102 16.50 15.15 6.09
N SER A 103 16.92 16.02 7.00
CA SER A 103 16.69 15.81 8.44
C SER A 103 15.20 15.81 8.81
N THR A 104 14.38 16.65 8.15
CA THR A 104 12.92 16.64 8.35
C THR A 104 12.30 15.31 7.89
N GLY A 105 12.68 14.84 6.71
CA GLY A 105 12.22 13.56 6.19
C GLY A 105 12.58 12.40 7.09
N LEU A 106 13.84 12.32 7.54
CA LEU A 106 14.29 11.24 8.43
C LEU A 106 13.64 11.31 9.82
N ALA A 107 13.43 12.50 10.37
CA ALA A 107 12.70 12.66 11.63
C ALA A 107 11.26 12.16 11.53
N ALA A 108 10.59 12.43 10.39
CA ALA A 108 9.25 11.93 10.13
C ALA A 108 9.24 10.40 10.01
N VAL A 109 10.20 9.80 9.30
CA VAL A 109 10.33 8.33 9.19
C VAL A 109 10.58 7.70 10.56
N ALA A 110 11.45 8.28 11.39
CA ALA A 110 11.74 7.75 12.71
C ALA A 110 10.50 7.77 13.62
N LEU A 111 9.76 8.89 13.65
CA LEU A 111 8.52 9.00 14.42
C LEU A 111 7.45 8.05 13.90
N ASP A 112 7.24 7.99 12.59
CA ASP A 112 6.27 7.09 11.95
C ASP A 112 6.59 5.63 12.27
N SER A 113 7.86 5.23 12.13
CA SER A 113 8.30 3.87 12.43
C SER A 113 8.05 3.48 13.88
N ALA A 114 8.27 4.39 14.82
CA ALA A 114 7.95 4.17 16.24
C ALA A 114 6.44 4.00 16.44
N LEU A 115 5.63 4.90 15.88
CA LEU A 115 4.15 4.85 16.00
C LEU A 115 3.57 3.58 15.39
N VAL A 116 4.00 3.22 14.18
CA VAL A 116 3.47 2.05 13.45
C VAL A 116 3.91 0.75 14.13
N ASN A 117 5.19 0.60 14.48
CA ASN A 117 5.71 -0.65 15.01
C ASN A 117 5.36 -0.88 16.48
N ILE A 118 5.28 0.17 17.30
CA ILE A 118 5.00 0.06 18.73
C ILE A 118 3.50 0.23 19.01
N GLY A 119 2.82 1.14 18.28
CA GLY A 119 1.41 1.44 18.51
C GLY A 119 0.45 0.54 17.73
N PHE A 120 0.43 0.70 16.41
CA PHE A 120 -0.62 0.11 15.57
C PHE A 120 -0.50 -1.41 15.38
N LYS A 121 0.72 -1.96 15.26
CA LYS A 121 0.90 -3.40 15.07
C LYS A 121 0.48 -4.24 16.29
N PHE A 122 0.51 -3.65 17.47
CA PHE A 122 -0.03 -4.29 18.68
C PHE A 122 -1.55 -4.33 18.70
N ALA A 123 -2.20 -3.29 18.15
CA ALA A 123 -3.65 -3.15 18.18
C ALA A 123 -4.37 -3.96 17.09
N ALA A 124 -3.76 -4.11 15.90
CA ALA A 124 -4.39 -4.73 14.74
C ALA A 124 -3.61 -5.97 14.28
N ARG A 125 -3.99 -7.14 14.78
CA ARG A 125 -3.36 -8.45 14.46
C ARG A 125 -3.87 -9.04 13.13
N ARG A 126 -3.86 -8.25 12.03
CA ARG A 126 -4.27 -8.76 10.72
C ARG A 126 -3.22 -9.72 10.17
N ALA A 127 -3.65 -10.93 9.79
CA ALA A 127 -2.80 -11.86 9.06
C ALA A 127 -2.39 -11.29 7.70
N ARG A 128 -1.18 -11.64 7.23
CA ARG A 128 -0.72 -11.27 5.89
C ARG A 128 -1.42 -12.08 4.81
N PRO A 129 -1.43 -11.58 3.57
CA PRO A 129 -1.95 -12.34 2.44
C PRO A 129 -1.23 -13.69 2.29
N ASP A 130 -1.99 -14.69 1.87
CA ASP A 130 -1.44 -15.99 1.46
C ASP A 130 -1.15 -15.91 -0.06
N TRP A 131 0.11 -16.09 -0.42
CA TRP A 131 0.55 -16.02 -1.80
C TRP A 131 -0.04 -17.13 -2.67
N ASP A 132 -0.09 -18.36 -2.13
CA ASP A 132 -0.53 -19.53 -2.87
C ASP A 132 -2.04 -19.48 -3.09
N ALA A 133 -2.80 -19.11 -2.05
CA ALA A 133 -4.24 -18.92 -2.15
C ALA A 133 -4.67 -17.78 -3.10
N ALA A 134 -3.77 -16.83 -3.38
CA ALA A 134 -4.03 -15.70 -4.27
C ALA A 134 -3.34 -15.84 -5.64
N GLY A 135 -2.54 -16.89 -5.84
CA GLY A 135 -1.83 -17.11 -7.11
C GLY A 135 -0.72 -16.09 -7.39
N VAL A 136 -0.07 -15.54 -6.35
CA VAL A 136 1.05 -14.61 -6.56
C VAL A 136 2.25 -15.35 -7.14
N PRO A 137 2.76 -14.95 -8.32
CA PRO A 137 3.90 -15.63 -8.96
C PRO A 137 5.17 -15.56 -8.09
N ASP A 138 5.93 -16.68 -8.03
CA ASP A 138 7.15 -16.76 -7.21
C ASP A 138 8.18 -15.66 -7.51
N HIS A 139 8.33 -15.29 -8.77
CA HIS A 139 9.28 -14.26 -9.20
C HIS A 139 8.92 -12.84 -8.70
N ARG A 140 7.68 -12.60 -8.21
CA ARG A 140 7.26 -11.37 -7.56
C ARG A 140 7.52 -11.37 -6.07
N ARG A 141 7.59 -12.53 -5.43
CA ARG A 141 7.66 -12.67 -3.97
C ARG A 141 8.95 -12.07 -3.41
N VAL A 142 8.82 -11.42 -2.27
CA VAL A 142 9.92 -10.91 -1.43
C VAL A 142 9.84 -11.62 -0.07
N PRO A 143 10.89 -11.59 0.77
CA PRO A 143 10.78 -12.19 2.10
C PRO A 143 9.55 -11.70 2.87
N MET A 144 8.72 -12.65 3.37
CA MET A 144 7.51 -12.32 4.12
C MET A 144 7.88 -11.80 5.50
N PRO A 145 7.53 -10.55 5.87
CA PRO A 145 7.81 -10.07 7.20
C PRO A 145 7.00 -10.82 8.26
N HIS A 146 7.58 -11.09 9.44
CA HIS A 146 6.93 -11.83 10.52
C HIS A 146 5.90 -11.02 11.31
N SER A 147 5.85 -9.69 11.15
CA SER A 147 4.91 -8.80 11.84
C SER A 147 3.53 -8.80 11.19
N ALA A 148 2.51 -8.31 11.92
CA ALA A 148 1.15 -8.13 11.39
C ALA A 148 1.13 -7.36 10.07
N SER A 149 0.12 -7.64 9.22
CA SER A 149 -0.02 -7.01 7.92
C SER A 149 -0.39 -5.52 8.04
N PHE A 150 -1.28 -5.18 8.95
CA PHE A 150 -1.87 -3.85 9.09
C PHE A 150 -1.19 -3.03 10.20
N PRO A 151 -0.99 -1.74 9.95
CA PRO A 151 -0.91 -1.08 8.65
C PRO A 151 0.44 -1.35 7.96
N SER A 152 0.57 -1.01 6.66
CA SER A 152 1.83 -1.15 5.93
C SER A 152 2.87 -0.13 6.39
N GLY A 153 3.92 -0.60 7.10
CA GLY A 153 5.00 0.27 7.56
C GLY A 153 5.83 0.87 6.42
N HIS A 154 5.99 0.15 5.29
CA HIS A 154 6.68 0.69 4.12
C HIS A 154 5.92 1.85 3.48
N ALA A 155 4.60 1.73 3.33
CA ALA A 155 3.78 2.82 2.82
C ALA A 155 3.77 4.01 3.79
N ALA A 156 3.67 3.74 5.10
CA ALA A 156 3.69 4.76 6.12
C ALA A 156 5.02 5.56 6.09
N SER A 157 6.16 4.89 6.18
CA SER A 157 7.47 5.56 6.12
C SER A 157 7.71 6.30 4.79
N ALA A 158 7.22 5.75 3.67
CA ALA A 158 7.31 6.38 2.37
C ALA A 158 6.56 7.73 2.33
N PHE A 159 5.32 7.73 2.75
CA PHE A 159 4.50 8.95 2.76
C PHE A 159 4.90 9.91 3.89
N ALA A 160 5.41 9.42 5.03
CA ALA A 160 5.98 10.28 6.06
C ALA A 160 7.18 11.06 5.53
N PHE A 161 8.14 10.40 4.88
CA PHE A 161 9.28 11.05 4.26
C PHE A 161 8.87 12.08 3.22
N ALA A 162 8.10 11.63 2.21
CA ALA A 162 7.72 12.47 1.07
C ALA A 162 6.94 13.72 1.51
N THR A 163 5.98 13.57 2.41
CA THR A 163 5.14 14.68 2.90
C THR A 163 5.94 15.64 3.79
N ALA A 164 6.86 15.14 4.62
CA ALA A 164 7.71 15.97 5.45
C ALA A 164 8.68 16.81 4.61
N VAL A 165 9.34 16.19 3.63
CA VAL A 165 10.24 16.88 2.70
C VAL A 165 9.51 17.93 1.89
N ALA A 166 8.28 17.66 1.44
CA ALA A 166 7.46 18.60 0.67
C ALA A 166 7.24 19.95 1.38
N GLN A 167 7.27 19.98 2.72
CA GLN A 167 7.16 21.22 3.51
C GLN A 167 8.41 22.11 3.43
N SER A 168 9.57 21.52 3.19
CA SER A 168 10.87 22.20 3.18
C SER A 168 11.43 22.37 1.76
N ALA A 169 11.08 21.47 0.85
CA ALA A 169 11.54 21.42 -0.53
C ALA A 169 10.35 21.12 -1.47
N PRO A 170 9.45 22.08 -1.74
CA PRO A 170 8.23 21.84 -2.53
C PRO A 170 8.51 21.29 -3.93
N GLY A 171 9.62 21.67 -4.56
CA GLY A 171 10.03 21.15 -5.88
C GLY A 171 10.29 19.65 -5.90
N ALA A 172 10.62 19.03 -4.75
CA ALA A 172 10.80 17.60 -4.62
C ALA A 172 9.49 16.84 -4.28
N ALA A 173 8.40 17.55 -4.00
CA ALA A 173 7.15 16.95 -3.52
C ALA A 173 6.57 15.93 -4.49
N ALA A 174 6.35 16.32 -5.75
CA ALA A 174 5.72 15.44 -6.73
C ALA A 174 6.52 14.16 -6.99
N PRO A 175 7.83 14.19 -7.31
CA PRO A 175 8.59 12.97 -7.54
C PRO A 175 8.67 12.08 -6.29
N LEU A 176 8.77 12.64 -5.08
CA LEU A 176 8.81 11.84 -3.86
C LEU A 176 7.45 11.21 -3.54
N LEU A 177 6.34 11.90 -3.74
CA LEU A 177 5.01 11.33 -3.56
C LEU A 177 4.70 10.24 -4.60
N MET A 178 5.12 10.41 -5.84
CA MET A 178 5.02 9.37 -6.86
C MET A 178 5.83 8.14 -6.48
N LEU A 179 7.08 8.32 -6.00
CA LEU A 179 7.91 7.23 -5.52
C LEU A 179 7.27 6.53 -4.31
N ALA A 180 6.74 7.30 -3.35
CA ALA A 180 6.03 6.76 -2.19
C ALA A 180 4.82 5.91 -2.60
N GLY A 181 4.03 6.38 -3.55
CA GLY A 181 2.92 5.61 -4.12
C GLY A 181 3.38 4.33 -4.80
N THR A 182 4.48 4.39 -5.57
CA THR A 182 5.07 3.21 -6.22
C THR A 182 5.61 2.20 -5.21
N VAL A 183 6.23 2.66 -4.11
CA VAL A 183 6.63 1.79 -2.99
C VAL A 183 5.40 1.14 -2.36
N GLY A 184 4.35 1.91 -2.08
CA GLY A 184 3.08 1.36 -1.57
C GLY A 184 2.49 0.29 -2.49
N TYR A 185 2.40 0.58 -3.79
CA TYR A 185 1.92 -0.37 -4.79
C TYR A 185 2.79 -1.63 -4.86
N SER A 186 4.12 -1.48 -4.79
CA SER A 186 5.03 -2.63 -4.82
C SER A 186 4.75 -3.64 -3.71
N ARG A 187 4.25 -3.19 -2.54
CA ARG A 187 3.92 -4.08 -1.40
C ARG A 187 2.67 -4.94 -1.66
N VAL A 188 1.71 -4.42 -2.43
CA VAL A 188 0.55 -5.19 -2.89
C VAL A 188 0.96 -6.13 -4.01
N HIS A 189 1.73 -5.64 -4.98
CA HIS A 189 2.21 -6.39 -6.14
C HIS A 189 3.10 -7.59 -5.75
N THR A 190 3.96 -7.43 -4.74
CA THR A 190 4.79 -8.51 -4.19
C THR A 190 4.04 -9.42 -3.21
N GLY A 191 2.77 -9.13 -2.97
CA GLY A 191 1.86 -9.98 -2.20
C GLY A 191 2.03 -9.96 -0.69
N VAL A 192 2.73 -8.97 -0.12
CA VAL A 192 3.00 -8.92 1.33
C VAL A 192 2.02 -8.07 2.13
N HIS A 193 1.19 -7.27 1.45
CA HIS A 193 0.16 -6.41 2.04
C HIS A 193 -1.11 -6.39 1.21
N TYR A 194 -2.25 -6.21 1.85
CA TYR A 194 -3.50 -5.86 1.19
C TYR A 194 -3.52 -4.37 0.80
N PRO A 195 -4.31 -3.96 -0.22
CA PRO A 195 -4.48 -2.55 -0.58
C PRO A 195 -4.86 -1.65 0.60
N GLY A 196 -5.79 -2.08 1.46
CA GLY A 196 -6.21 -1.34 2.65
C GLY A 196 -5.09 -1.10 3.65
N ASP A 197 -4.15 -2.06 3.81
CA ASP A 197 -2.98 -1.87 4.67
C ASP A 197 -2.10 -0.72 4.14
N VAL A 198 -1.97 -0.63 2.81
CA VAL A 198 -1.18 0.41 2.13
C VAL A 198 -1.87 1.77 2.24
N VAL A 199 -3.18 1.83 1.97
CA VAL A 199 -3.95 3.09 2.05
C VAL A 199 -3.88 3.68 3.46
N ILE A 200 -4.16 2.88 4.48
CA ILE A 200 -4.13 3.37 5.88
C ILE A 200 -2.70 3.71 6.30
N GLY A 201 -1.71 2.89 5.94
CA GLY A 201 -0.30 3.21 6.17
C GLY A 201 0.08 4.55 5.54
N SER A 202 -0.29 4.78 4.28
CA SER A 202 -0.04 6.05 3.58
C SER A 202 -0.67 7.25 4.27
N LEU A 203 -1.89 7.13 4.74
CA LEU A 203 -2.60 8.20 5.47
C LEU A 203 -1.92 8.52 6.81
N ILE A 204 -1.52 7.49 7.57
CA ILE A 204 -0.77 7.66 8.82
C ILE A 204 0.54 8.37 8.53
N GLY A 205 1.33 7.87 7.57
CA GLY A 205 2.61 8.45 7.20
C GLY A 205 2.48 9.90 6.73
N ALA A 206 1.53 10.19 5.85
CA ALA A 206 1.28 11.55 5.38
C ALA A 206 0.91 12.50 6.53
N THR A 207 0.12 12.04 7.49
CA THR A 207 -0.26 12.82 8.68
C THR A 207 0.97 13.13 9.54
N VAL A 208 1.78 12.10 9.86
CA VAL A 208 3.03 12.25 10.61
C VAL A 208 3.99 13.18 9.88
N GLY A 209 4.19 12.97 8.58
CA GLY A 209 5.06 13.80 7.75
C GLY A 209 4.64 15.26 7.72
N ARG A 210 3.34 15.53 7.62
CA ARG A 210 2.79 16.89 7.68
C ARG A 210 3.03 17.55 9.03
N LEU A 211 2.79 16.83 10.13
CA LEU A 211 2.98 17.35 11.50
C LEU A 211 4.46 17.66 11.77
N VAL A 212 5.36 16.73 11.49
CA VAL A 212 6.81 16.90 11.68
C VAL A 212 7.33 18.02 10.78
N GLY A 213 6.99 17.99 9.49
CA GLY A 213 7.44 18.97 8.52
C GLY A 213 7.02 20.39 8.88
N SER A 214 5.75 20.60 9.23
CA SER A 214 5.25 21.91 9.62
C SER A 214 5.85 22.41 10.94
N SER A 215 6.12 21.51 11.89
CA SER A 215 6.72 21.87 13.19
C SER A 215 8.18 22.29 13.03
N LEU A 216 8.99 21.53 12.30
CA LEU A 216 10.37 21.87 12.03
C LEU A 216 10.51 23.10 11.13
N ALA A 217 9.65 23.28 10.14
CA ALA A 217 9.64 24.49 9.32
C ALA A 217 9.36 25.75 10.13
N ARG A 218 8.51 25.68 11.17
CA ARG A 218 8.27 26.79 12.12
C ARG A 218 9.52 27.07 12.98
N LEU A 219 10.17 26.02 13.47
CA LEU A 219 11.38 26.13 14.29
C LEU A 219 12.52 26.81 13.50
N TRP A 220 12.77 26.37 12.29
CA TRP A 220 13.85 26.92 11.47
C TRP A 220 13.63 28.37 10.99
N ARG A 221 12.38 28.81 10.92
CA ARG A 221 12.10 30.24 10.67
C ARG A 221 12.43 31.15 11.85
N ARG A 222 12.57 30.59 13.06
CA ARG A 222 12.88 31.32 14.28
C ARG A 222 14.38 31.35 14.59
N THR A 223 15.16 30.50 13.95
CA THR A 223 16.63 30.43 14.09
C THR A 223 17.27 31.11 12.88
N PRO A 224 18.01 32.22 13.09
CA PRO A 224 18.69 32.98 12.03
C PRO A 224 19.77 32.16 11.29
#